data_c01a8be6b222f5ec67b20a3a4e035ef0
#
_entry.id   c01a8be6b222f5ec67b20a3a4e035ef0
#
_cell.length_a   1.000
_cell.length_b   1.000
_cell.length_c   1.000
_cell.angle_alpha   90.00
_cell.angle_beta   90.00
_cell.angle_gamma   90.00
#
_symmetry.space_group_name_H-M   'P 1'
#
loop_
_entity.id
_entity.type
_entity.pdbx_description
1 polymer ?
#
loop_
_entity_poly.entity_id
_entity_poly.type
_entity_poly.pdbx_seq_one_letter_code
_entity_poly.pdbx_strand_id
1 'polypeptide(L)'
;MGFFGIHNREQGLDGDATTTGAICHASLVQSSLEQGRMALRLGDKTSPCGVCGQIGEIVEGDSRFVWLGIPTAVHNALVLCACPPGTNRLIASRSGRAGAARVAPTPATPRHVTPTSSTPPSLYPHTTRASGRVFVRTFVIRDSETGQPLVNRAFVARVDGQQKTGITDSYGLARVEGSSAESFVSLHVMFRSPVRELSELAGMTTREVTTTTRVETLIHGDTPKPMVITVNDRAATREAIIRKVRELGHGFVERSEWHATSPKKPLDRDWDYSMVALHHAGRSYACGIGAEQMRYVQDSQMAEKSDDVGYHFGIDCSGVVYEGRDIRFKGEHLKLYNSNVLGIVLLDNLSSPEEGGGLTAVARTIFSHLGINTTMQVQNIQQEAAINLIRALNREFPIKHLGGHREFPHQTEDQHKICPGNIGMNFVKVVRATTGLHRPLQE
;
A
#
# COMPACT_ATOMS: atom_id res chain seq x y z
N MET A 1 -7.58 -27.69 -22.99
CA MET A 1 -6.43 -27.43 -22.08
C MET A 1 -7.00 -27.05 -20.74
N GLY A 2 -6.65 -27.77 -19.70
CA GLY A 2 -7.33 -27.70 -18.41
C GLY A 2 -7.13 -26.37 -17.68
N PHE A 3 -8.16 -25.94 -17.01
CA PHE A 3 -8.21 -24.82 -16.10
C PHE A 3 -7.11 -24.88 -15.05
N PHE A 4 -6.43 -23.78 -14.87
CA PHE A 4 -5.46 -23.64 -13.80
C PHE A 4 -6.22 -23.41 -12.49
N GLY A 5 -6.31 -24.46 -11.66
CA GLY A 5 -6.59 -24.27 -10.25
C GLY A 5 -5.46 -23.49 -9.64
N ILE A 6 -5.72 -22.26 -9.21
CA ILE A 6 -4.74 -21.43 -8.51
C ILE A 6 -4.66 -21.97 -7.09
N HIS A 7 -3.60 -22.72 -6.79
CA HIS A 7 -3.40 -23.39 -5.49
C HIS A 7 -4.62 -24.17 -5.00
N ASN A 8 -5.18 -25.04 -5.84
CA ASN A 8 -6.39 -25.81 -5.60
C ASN A 8 -7.68 -24.99 -5.39
N ARG A 9 -7.67 -23.68 -5.71
CA ARG A 9 -8.86 -22.82 -5.74
C ARG A 9 -9.19 -22.43 -7.18
N GLU A 10 -10.46 -22.41 -7.52
CA GLU A 10 -10.91 -22.01 -8.86
C GLU A 10 -10.78 -20.51 -9.04
N GLN A 11 -10.34 -20.07 -10.22
CA GLN A 11 -10.29 -18.65 -10.58
C GLN A 11 -11.70 -18.11 -10.76
N GLY A 12 -11.97 -16.93 -10.23
CA GLY A 12 -13.20 -16.18 -10.47
C GLY A 12 -13.22 -15.57 -11.87
N LEU A 13 -14.36 -15.65 -12.51
CA LEU A 13 -14.60 -15.11 -13.86
C LEU A 13 -15.77 -14.14 -13.84
N ASP A 14 -15.76 -13.20 -14.76
CA ASP A 14 -16.87 -12.26 -15.00
C ASP A 14 -18.21 -13.00 -15.08
N GLY A 15 -19.23 -12.54 -14.37
CA GLY A 15 -20.51 -13.18 -14.25
C GLY A 15 -20.61 -14.28 -13.19
N ASP A 16 -19.56 -14.57 -12.41
CA ASP A 16 -19.67 -15.48 -11.28
C ASP A 16 -20.50 -14.85 -10.16
N ALA A 17 -21.27 -15.70 -9.47
CA ALA A 17 -22.14 -15.26 -8.39
C ALA A 17 -21.39 -15.13 -7.06
N THR A 18 -22.03 -14.49 -6.10
CA THR A 18 -21.60 -14.50 -4.69
C THR A 18 -22.58 -15.28 -3.83
N THR A 19 -22.16 -15.63 -2.60
CA THR A 19 -23.00 -16.32 -1.61
C THR A 19 -24.26 -15.52 -1.23
N THR A 20 -24.32 -14.23 -1.53
CA THR A 20 -25.49 -13.36 -1.30
C THR A 20 -26.28 -13.07 -2.57
N GLY A 21 -25.99 -13.78 -3.67
CA GLY A 21 -26.73 -13.69 -4.94
C GLY A 21 -26.36 -12.49 -5.84
N ALA A 22 -25.33 -11.72 -5.49
CA ALA A 22 -24.81 -10.72 -6.40
C ALA A 22 -23.97 -11.36 -7.52
N ILE A 23 -23.85 -10.67 -8.66
CA ILE A 23 -23.03 -11.08 -9.81
C ILE A 23 -21.79 -10.21 -9.87
N CYS A 24 -20.62 -10.81 -10.00
CA CYS A 24 -19.34 -10.10 -10.10
C CYS A 24 -19.07 -9.64 -11.54
N HIS A 25 -18.52 -8.45 -11.68
CA HIS A 25 -18.20 -7.83 -12.97
C HIS A 25 -16.72 -7.51 -13.05
N ALA A 26 -16.03 -8.06 -14.07
CA ALA A 26 -14.63 -7.80 -14.30
C ALA A 26 -14.42 -6.40 -14.89
N SER A 27 -13.48 -5.65 -14.34
CA SER A 27 -13.02 -4.37 -14.87
C SER A 27 -11.97 -4.52 -15.99
N LEU A 28 -11.43 -5.72 -16.19
CA LEU A 28 -10.41 -6.02 -17.19
C LEU A 28 -11.06 -6.18 -18.57
N VAL A 29 -10.69 -5.33 -19.54
CA VAL A 29 -11.35 -5.28 -20.87
C VAL A 29 -10.60 -6.08 -21.95
N GLN A 30 -9.35 -6.49 -21.73
CA GLN A 30 -8.47 -6.93 -22.83
C GLN A 30 -8.06 -8.41 -22.83
N SER A 31 -8.48 -9.22 -21.88
CA SER A 31 -8.12 -10.64 -21.87
C SER A 31 -9.31 -11.50 -21.49
N SER A 32 -9.85 -12.24 -22.44
CA SER A 32 -10.83 -13.29 -22.17
C SER A 32 -10.10 -14.59 -21.84
N LEU A 33 -10.50 -15.22 -20.75
CA LEU A 33 -10.17 -16.60 -20.44
C LEU A 33 -11.16 -17.54 -21.14
N GLU A 34 -11.33 -18.74 -20.62
CA GLU A 34 -12.26 -19.70 -21.21
C GLU A 34 -13.66 -19.12 -21.45
N GLN A 35 -14.22 -19.47 -22.57
CA GLN A 35 -15.58 -19.09 -23.01
C GLN A 35 -15.81 -17.57 -23.16
N GLY A 36 -14.75 -16.79 -23.36
CA GLY A 36 -14.87 -15.34 -23.52
C GLY A 36 -15.13 -14.56 -22.22
N ARG A 37 -15.03 -15.21 -21.06
CA ARG A 37 -15.20 -14.55 -19.75
C ARG A 37 -13.86 -14.00 -19.27
N MET A 38 -13.90 -12.82 -18.66
CA MET A 38 -12.72 -12.13 -18.11
C MET A 38 -12.39 -12.65 -16.72
N ALA A 39 -11.10 -12.58 -16.33
CA ALA A 39 -10.69 -12.86 -14.96
C ALA A 39 -11.17 -11.79 -14.00
N LEU A 40 -11.75 -12.20 -12.88
CA LEU A 40 -12.03 -11.31 -11.76
C LEU A 40 -10.77 -11.03 -10.96
N ARG A 41 -10.66 -9.80 -10.46
CA ARG A 41 -9.49 -9.30 -9.73
C ARG A 41 -9.91 -8.58 -8.45
N LEU A 42 -8.93 -8.37 -7.57
CA LEU A 42 -9.08 -7.49 -6.42
C LEU A 42 -9.60 -6.11 -6.85
N GLY A 43 -10.64 -5.60 -6.18
CA GLY A 43 -11.26 -4.31 -6.50
C GLY A 43 -12.43 -4.38 -7.49
N ASP A 44 -12.66 -5.51 -8.16
CA ASP A 44 -13.81 -5.68 -9.05
C ASP A 44 -15.13 -5.60 -8.28
N LYS A 45 -16.15 -5.06 -8.94
CA LYS A 45 -17.45 -4.77 -8.32
C LYS A 45 -18.47 -5.86 -8.61
N THR A 46 -19.54 -5.87 -7.81
CA THR A 46 -20.68 -6.76 -8.06
C THR A 46 -21.93 -5.97 -8.46
N SER A 47 -22.93 -6.67 -8.97
CA SER A 47 -24.31 -6.16 -8.95
C SER A 47 -24.77 -5.93 -7.52
N PRO A 48 -25.90 -5.26 -7.27
CA PRO A 48 -26.47 -5.13 -5.94
C PRO A 48 -26.61 -6.49 -5.22
N CYS A 49 -26.16 -6.55 -3.98
CA CYS A 49 -26.24 -7.72 -3.12
C CYS A 49 -27.71 -8.10 -2.86
N GLY A 50 -28.06 -9.35 -3.03
CA GLY A 50 -29.43 -9.85 -2.82
C GLY A 50 -29.92 -9.73 -1.37
N VAL A 51 -29.02 -9.52 -0.41
CA VAL A 51 -29.35 -9.40 1.02
C VAL A 51 -29.42 -7.95 1.48
N CYS A 52 -28.41 -7.12 1.16
CA CYS A 52 -28.33 -5.74 1.66
C CYS A 52 -28.59 -4.66 0.59
N GLY A 53 -28.76 -5.06 -0.69
CA GLY A 53 -29.01 -4.14 -1.81
C GLY A 53 -27.83 -3.28 -2.23
N GLN A 54 -26.67 -3.35 -1.55
CA GLN A 54 -25.50 -2.56 -1.88
C GLN A 54 -24.58 -3.26 -2.88
N ILE A 55 -23.91 -2.47 -3.71
CA ILE A 55 -22.86 -2.96 -4.61
C ILE A 55 -21.69 -3.44 -3.75
N GLY A 56 -21.23 -4.67 -4.01
CA GLY A 56 -20.07 -5.26 -3.34
C GLY A 56 -18.76 -4.98 -4.07
N GLU A 57 -17.65 -5.17 -3.38
CA GLU A 57 -16.30 -5.10 -3.91
C GLU A 57 -15.51 -6.33 -3.51
N ILE A 58 -14.80 -6.96 -4.44
CA ILE A 58 -13.89 -8.07 -4.15
C ILE A 58 -12.67 -7.51 -3.43
N VAL A 59 -12.47 -7.93 -2.17
CA VAL A 59 -11.40 -7.40 -1.31
C VAL A 59 -10.36 -8.45 -0.93
N GLU A 60 -10.45 -9.65 -1.51
CA GLU A 60 -9.48 -10.73 -1.34
C GLU A 60 -9.07 -11.27 -2.72
N GLY A 61 -7.76 -11.42 -2.95
CA GLY A 61 -7.19 -11.98 -4.16
C GLY A 61 -5.93 -12.79 -3.88
N ASP A 62 -5.56 -13.69 -4.78
CA ASP A 62 -4.30 -14.45 -4.70
C ASP A 62 -3.19 -13.64 -5.36
N SER A 63 -2.28 -13.08 -4.55
CA SER A 63 -1.16 -12.23 -5.01
C SER A 63 -0.11 -12.98 -5.82
N ARG A 64 -0.12 -14.31 -5.78
CA ARG A 64 0.79 -15.16 -6.57
C ARG A 64 0.36 -15.29 -8.02
N PHE A 65 -0.85 -14.88 -8.33
CA PHE A 65 -1.37 -14.85 -9.70
C PHE A 65 -2.05 -13.51 -9.96
N VAL A 66 -1.46 -12.72 -10.86
CA VAL A 66 -1.89 -11.34 -11.10
C VAL A 66 -2.25 -11.12 -12.58
N TRP A 67 -3.27 -10.31 -12.82
CA TRP A 67 -3.64 -9.83 -14.15
C TRP A 67 -3.40 -8.33 -14.21
N LEU A 68 -2.45 -7.92 -15.03
CA LEU A 68 -1.98 -6.52 -15.11
C LEU A 68 -1.65 -5.94 -13.72
N GLY A 69 -0.89 -6.70 -12.92
CA GLY A 69 -0.43 -6.28 -11.62
C GLY A 69 -1.47 -6.34 -10.47
N ILE A 70 -2.72 -6.74 -10.77
CA ILE A 70 -3.78 -6.85 -9.76
C ILE A 70 -4.03 -8.32 -9.43
N PRO A 71 -4.03 -8.71 -8.13
CA PRO A 71 -4.28 -10.08 -7.70
C PRO A 71 -5.59 -10.65 -8.24
N THR A 72 -5.56 -11.89 -8.71
CA THR A 72 -6.76 -12.56 -9.20
C THR A 72 -7.69 -12.93 -8.07
N ALA A 73 -9.00 -12.79 -8.28
CA ALA A 73 -10.00 -13.30 -7.37
C ALA A 73 -10.18 -14.82 -7.58
N VAL A 74 -10.29 -15.57 -6.50
CA VAL A 74 -10.45 -17.02 -6.52
C VAL A 74 -11.69 -17.44 -5.75
N HIS A 75 -12.16 -18.66 -5.95
CA HIS A 75 -13.29 -19.21 -5.21
C HIS A 75 -13.16 -18.94 -3.70
N ASN A 76 -14.25 -18.53 -3.09
CA ASN A 76 -14.34 -18.14 -1.69
C ASN A 76 -13.62 -16.82 -1.32
N ALA A 77 -13.19 -16.03 -2.30
CA ALA A 77 -12.66 -14.69 -2.05
C ALA A 77 -13.73 -13.80 -1.39
N LEU A 78 -13.30 -12.98 -0.44
CA LEU A 78 -14.19 -12.09 0.31
C LEU A 78 -14.72 -10.97 -0.60
N VAL A 79 -16.02 -10.74 -0.52
CA VAL A 79 -16.70 -9.61 -1.18
C VAL A 79 -17.28 -8.71 -0.10
N LEU A 80 -16.83 -7.49 -0.04
CA LEU A 80 -17.29 -6.51 0.94
C LEU A 80 -18.52 -5.77 0.41
N CYS A 81 -19.60 -5.81 1.19
CA CYS A 81 -20.82 -5.00 1.00
C CYS A 81 -21.35 -4.57 2.38
N ALA A 82 -22.60 -4.13 2.51
CA ALA A 82 -23.17 -3.77 3.81
C ALA A 82 -23.59 -5.00 4.67
N CYS A 83 -23.45 -6.21 4.17
CA CYS A 83 -23.63 -7.42 4.97
C CYS A 83 -22.53 -7.58 6.02
N PRO A 84 -22.77 -8.36 7.09
CA PRO A 84 -21.73 -8.69 8.05
C PRO A 84 -20.47 -9.23 7.35
N PRO A 85 -19.28 -8.81 7.76
CA PRO A 85 -18.02 -9.24 7.14
C PRO A 85 -17.90 -10.78 7.10
N GLY A 86 -17.46 -11.30 5.97
CA GLY A 86 -17.27 -12.73 5.76
C GLY A 86 -18.51 -13.51 5.28
N THR A 87 -19.69 -12.89 5.25
CA THR A 87 -20.92 -13.55 4.79
C THR A 87 -21.06 -13.53 3.26
N ASN A 88 -20.47 -12.55 2.59
CA ASN A 88 -20.50 -12.44 1.14
C ASN A 88 -19.17 -12.89 0.54
N ARG A 89 -19.21 -13.97 -0.26
CA ARG A 89 -18.02 -14.58 -0.86
C ARG A 89 -18.25 -14.97 -2.31
N LEU A 90 -17.20 -14.88 -3.12
CA LEU A 90 -17.22 -15.29 -4.52
C LEU A 90 -17.41 -16.81 -4.67
N ILE A 91 -18.34 -17.21 -5.52
CA ILE A 91 -18.56 -18.59 -5.94
C ILE A 91 -18.07 -18.73 -7.38
N ALA A 92 -16.81 -19.13 -7.55
CA ALA A 92 -16.28 -19.45 -8.86
C ALA A 92 -16.87 -20.80 -9.34
N SER A 93 -17.42 -20.83 -10.54
CA SER A 93 -18.04 -22.03 -11.11
C SER A 93 -17.19 -22.57 -12.27
N ARG A 94 -16.78 -23.83 -12.16
CA ARG A 94 -15.97 -24.56 -13.14
C ARG A 94 -16.66 -24.77 -14.48
N SER A 95 -17.96 -24.84 -14.46
CA SER A 95 -18.77 -25.01 -15.67
C SER A 95 -19.57 -23.75 -15.89
N GLY A 96 -19.45 -23.12 -17.05
CA GLY A 96 -20.19 -21.94 -17.47
C GLY A 96 -21.72 -22.09 -17.52
N ARG A 97 -22.26 -22.89 -16.64
CA ARG A 97 -23.66 -22.95 -16.25
C ARG A 97 -23.82 -22.25 -14.92
N ALA A 98 -23.89 -20.90 -14.97
CA ALA A 98 -24.73 -20.22 -14.01
C ALA A 98 -26.13 -20.80 -14.20
N GLY A 99 -26.51 -21.70 -13.33
CA GLY A 99 -27.89 -22.11 -13.18
C GLY A 99 -28.66 -20.88 -12.78
N ALA A 100 -29.19 -20.18 -13.75
CA ALA A 100 -30.21 -19.18 -13.53
C ALA A 100 -31.44 -19.91 -12.97
N ALA A 101 -31.45 -20.09 -11.67
CA ALA A 101 -32.70 -20.25 -10.96
C ALA A 101 -33.41 -18.89 -11.05
N ARG A 102 -34.16 -18.71 -12.12
CA ARG A 102 -35.18 -17.67 -12.22
C ARG A 102 -36.21 -17.94 -11.13
N VAL A 103 -36.03 -17.33 -9.98
CA VAL A 103 -37.13 -17.04 -9.09
C VAL A 103 -37.77 -15.77 -9.63
N ALA A 104 -38.87 -15.94 -10.34
CA ALA A 104 -39.72 -14.84 -10.74
C ALA A 104 -40.23 -14.11 -9.48
N PRO A 105 -40.16 -12.80 -9.41
CA PRO A 105 -40.77 -12.06 -8.32
C PRO A 105 -42.29 -12.13 -8.53
N THR A 106 -43.01 -12.70 -7.58
CA THR A 106 -44.46 -12.59 -7.46
C THR A 106 -44.78 -11.10 -7.16
N PRO A 107 -45.67 -10.46 -7.93
CA PRO A 107 -46.01 -9.07 -7.66
C PRO A 107 -46.83 -8.98 -6.37
N ALA A 108 -46.28 -8.24 -5.38
CA ALA A 108 -47.00 -7.85 -4.20
C ALA A 108 -48.02 -6.78 -4.52
N THR A 109 -49.28 -7.09 -4.28
CA THR A 109 -50.44 -6.18 -4.38
C THR A 109 -50.27 -5.00 -3.40
N PRO A 110 -50.53 -3.77 -3.82
CA PRO A 110 -50.47 -2.60 -2.93
C PRO A 110 -51.64 -2.63 -1.97
N ARG A 111 -51.36 -2.70 -0.68
CA ARG A 111 -52.35 -2.43 0.35
C ARG A 111 -52.56 -0.92 0.50
N HIS A 112 -53.75 -0.50 0.21
CA HIS A 112 -54.31 0.82 0.48
C HIS A 112 -54.35 1.05 1.99
N VAL A 113 -53.64 2.06 2.49
CA VAL A 113 -53.78 2.53 3.89
C VAL A 113 -54.43 3.91 3.87
N THR A 114 -55.62 3.98 4.42
CA THR A 114 -56.39 5.18 4.60
C THR A 114 -55.77 6.08 5.70
N PRO A 115 -55.71 7.39 5.54
CA PRO A 115 -55.17 8.28 6.58
C PRO A 115 -56.22 8.54 7.67
N THR A 116 -55.88 8.28 8.89
CA THR A 116 -56.67 8.71 10.07
C THR A 116 -56.02 9.97 10.67
N SER A 117 -56.89 10.93 10.78
CA SER A 117 -56.91 12.21 11.47
C SER A 117 -55.89 12.51 12.55
N SER A 118 -55.31 13.69 12.41
CA SER A 118 -54.42 14.40 13.29
C SER A 118 -55.12 15.03 14.51
N THR A 119 -54.47 14.88 15.66
CA THR A 119 -54.67 15.78 16.81
C THR A 119 -53.34 16.47 17.12
N PRO A 120 -53.26 17.76 17.36
CA PRO A 120 -51.98 18.45 17.53
C PRO A 120 -51.36 18.20 18.91
N PRO A 121 -50.06 18.08 19.02
CA PRO A 121 -49.39 17.91 20.31
C PRO A 121 -49.19 19.25 21.03
N SER A 122 -49.40 19.18 22.30
CA SER A 122 -49.17 20.22 23.31
C SER A 122 -47.71 20.65 23.35
N LEU A 123 -47.47 21.94 23.25
CA LEU A 123 -46.19 22.63 23.45
C LEU A 123 -45.85 22.70 24.94
N TYR A 124 -45.08 21.76 25.47
CA TYR A 124 -44.20 21.98 26.62
C TYR A 124 -42.95 21.09 26.46
N PRO A 125 -41.76 21.68 26.53
CA PRO A 125 -40.54 20.87 26.51
C PRO A 125 -40.30 20.29 27.91
N HIS A 126 -40.75 19.08 28.15
CA HIS A 126 -40.23 18.31 29.25
C HIS A 126 -38.82 17.80 28.86
N THR A 127 -37.79 18.57 29.20
CA THR A 127 -36.42 18.10 29.31
C THR A 127 -36.34 17.13 30.48
N THR A 128 -36.76 15.92 30.29
CA THR A 128 -36.34 14.82 31.13
C THR A 128 -34.92 14.49 30.72
N ARG A 129 -33.97 15.06 31.44
CA ARG A 129 -32.59 14.64 31.48
C ARG A 129 -32.59 13.21 32.05
N ALA A 130 -32.72 12.22 31.17
CA ALA A 130 -32.52 10.85 31.53
C ALA A 130 -31.05 10.74 31.97
N SER A 131 -30.82 10.55 33.28
CA SER A 131 -29.54 10.15 33.82
C SER A 131 -29.33 8.70 33.42
N GLY A 132 -29.10 8.49 32.12
CA GLY A 132 -28.70 7.16 31.61
C GLY A 132 -27.31 6.86 32.13
N ARG A 133 -27.14 5.68 32.71
CA ARG A 133 -25.80 5.17 33.01
C ARG A 133 -25.00 5.19 31.73
N VAL A 134 -23.88 5.92 31.73
CA VAL A 134 -22.93 5.93 30.63
C VAL A 134 -21.98 4.75 30.83
N PHE A 135 -21.94 3.86 29.86
CA PHE A 135 -21.00 2.75 29.86
C PHE A 135 -19.75 3.16 29.11
N VAL A 136 -18.59 3.03 29.74
CA VAL A 136 -17.31 3.46 29.16
C VAL A 136 -16.39 2.27 28.96
N ARG A 137 -15.86 2.13 27.76
CA ARG A 137 -14.75 1.22 27.47
C ARG A 137 -13.47 2.00 27.29
N THR A 138 -12.41 1.58 27.96
CA THR A 138 -11.10 2.24 27.91
C THR A 138 -10.09 1.34 27.22
N PHE A 139 -9.34 1.91 26.28
CA PHE A 139 -8.24 1.26 25.58
C PHE A 139 -6.95 2.02 25.88
N VAL A 140 -5.85 1.31 26.10
CA VAL A 140 -4.51 1.88 26.17
C VAL A 140 -3.83 1.69 24.82
N ILE A 141 -3.50 2.78 24.15
CA ILE A 141 -2.82 2.75 22.86
C ILE A 141 -1.32 2.93 23.09
N ARG A 142 -0.53 1.96 22.62
CA ARG A 142 0.93 1.96 22.79
C ARG A 142 1.64 1.78 21.46
N ASP A 143 2.82 2.37 21.36
CA ASP A 143 3.76 2.05 20.29
C ASP A 143 4.29 0.63 20.45
N SER A 144 4.27 -0.18 19.41
CA SER A 144 4.67 -1.60 19.47
C SER A 144 6.18 -1.80 19.57
N GLU A 145 6.99 -0.83 19.14
CA GLU A 145 8.45 -0.92 19.18
C GLU A 145 9.03 -0.44 20.51
N THR A 146 8.44 0.61 21.10
CA THR A 146 8.94 1.23 22.31
C THR A 146 8.13 0.88 23.56
N GLY A 147 6.90 0.38 23.39
CA GLY A 147 5.95 0.14 24.47
C GLY A 147 5.37 1.42 25.10
N GLN A 148 5.80 2.59 24.64
CA GLN A 148 5.37 3.87 25.19
C GLN A 148 3.89 4.18 24.81
N PRO A 149 3.14 4.86 25.70
CA PRO A 149 1.79 5.27 25.39
C PRO A 149 1.79 6.31 24.26
N LEU A 150 0.85 6.18 23.31
CA LEU A 150 0.66 7.13 22.22
C LEU A 150 -0.32 8.22 22.65
N VAL A 151 0.25 9.34 23.06
CA VAL A 151 -0.45 10.54 23.56
C VAL A 151 -0.97 11.37 22.38
N ASN A 152 -2.15 12.01 22.56
CA ASN A 152 -2.80 12.82 21.51
C ASN A 152 -2.98 12.08 20.17
N ARG A 153 -3.18 10.76 20.24
CA ARG A 153 -3.39 9.94 19.05
C ARG A 153 -4.86 9.94 18.65
N ALA A 154 -5.13 10.35 17.41
CA ALA A 154 -6.48 10.31 16.88
C ALA A 154 -6.97 8.87 16.68
N PHE A 155 -8.24 8.65 16.96
CA PHE A 155 -8.91 7.38 16.71
C PHE A 155 -10.36 7.59 16.23
N VAL A 156 -10.87 6.58 15.53
CA VAL A 156 -12.27 6.47 15.15
C VAL A 156 -12.85 5.23 15.83
N ALA A 157 -13.87 5.40 16.64
CA ALA A 157 -14.62 4.29 17.21
C ALA A 157 -15.95 4.11 16.48
N ARG A 158 -16.38 2.88 16.28
CA ARG A 158 -17.77 2.55 15.92
C ARG A 158 -18.40 1.85 17.11
N VAL A 159 -19.49 2.42 17.59
CA VAL A 159 -20.26 1.90 18.71
C VAL A 159 -21.68 1.61 18.20
N ASP A 160 -22.08 0.34 18.20
CA ASP A 160 -23.40 -0.08 17.69
C ASP A 160 -23.69 0.49 16.29
N GLY A 161 -22.66 0.51 15.41
CA GLY A 161 -22.73 1.04 14.05
C GLY A 161 -22.55 2.58 13.95
N GLN A 162 -22.62 3.33 15.05
CA GLN A 162 -22.42 4.78 15.07
C GLN A 162 -20.95 5.15 15.18
N GLN A 163 -20.48 6.06 14.32
CA GLN A 163 -19.10 6.52 14.34
C GLN A 163 -18.88 7.65 15.34
N LYS A 164 -17.85 7.53 16.15
CA LYS A 164 -17.35 8.55 17.09
C LYS A 164 -15.87 8.76 16.85
N THR A 165 -15.41 10.00 16.92
CA THR A 165 -13.99 10.34 16.83
C THR A 165 -13.48 10.80 18.18
N GLY A 166 -12.19 10.60 18.45
CA GLY A 166 -11.55 11.04 19.66
C GLY A 166 -10.03 11.07 19.54
N ILE A 167 -9.38 11.52 20.60
CA ILE A 167 -7.93 11.51 20.77
C ILE A 167 -7.59 10.86 22.11
N THR A 168 -6.44 10.20 22.18
CA THR A 168 -5.92 9.62 23.43
C THR A 168 -5.43 10.72 24.38
N ASP A 169 -5.59 10.49 25.66
CA ASP A 169 -5.11 11.40 26.70
C ASP A 169 -3.58 11.27 26.96
N SER A 170 -3.09 11.95 28.00
CA SER A 170 -1.68 11.94 28.41
C SER A 170 -1.13 10.56 28.82
N TYR A 171 -1.98 9.59 29.03
CA TYR A 171 -1.62 8.20 29.35
C TYR A 171 -1.81 7.25 28.17
N GLY A 172 -2.17 7.79 26.98
CA GLY A 172 -2.49 7.00 25.79
C GLY A 172 -3.86 6.31 25.89
N LEU A 173 -4.78 6.80 26.74
CA LEU A 173 -6.09 6.21 26.92
C LEU A 173 -7.09 6.75 25.89
N ALA A 174 -7.72 5.85 25.16
CA ALA A 174 -8.89 6.12 24.35
C ALA A 174 -10.13 5.67 25.12
N ARG A 175 -11.03 6.61 25.45
CA ARG A 175 -12.30 6.35 26.12
C ARG A 175 -13.44 6.38 25.13
N VAL A 176 -14.23 5.31 25.09
CA VAL A 176 -15.35 5.15 24.16
C VAL A 176 -16.59 4.88 24.98
N GLU A 177 -17.61 5.73 24.78
CA GLU A 177 -18.89 5.63 25.47
C GLU A 177 -19.90 4.84 24.64
N GLY A 178 -20.57 3.90 25.27
CA GLY A 178 -21.67 3.11 24.73
C GLY A 178 -22.99 3.40 25.42
N SER A 179 -24.09 3.03 24.79
CA SER A 179 -25.45 3.17 25.32
C SER A 179 -25.85 2.04 26.29
N SER A 180 -25.17 0.91 26.21
CA SER A 180 -25.43 -0.27 27.07
C SER A 180 -24.14 -0.99 27.45
N ALA A 181 -24.22 -1.87 28.42
CA ALA A 181 -23.11 -2.76 28.80
C ALA A 181 -22.72 -3.73 27.68
N GLU A 182 -23.64 -4.01 26.76
CA GLU A 182 -23.48 -4.95 25.65
C GLU A 182 -23.14 -4.24 24.33
N SER A 183 -22.90 -2.90 24.36
CA SER A 183 -22.56 -2.16 23.16
C SER A 183 -21.29 -2.73 22.50
N PHE A 184 -21.42 -2.95 21.19
CA PHE A 184 -20.32 -3.44 20.37
C PHE A 184 -19.40 -2.27 19.97
N VAL A 185 -18.10 -2.39 20.25
CA VAL A 185 -17.11 -1.34 19.96
C VAL A 185 -16.03 -1.87 19.04
N SER A 186 -15.83 -1.21 17.89
CA SER A 186 -14.61 -1.35 17.09
C SER A 186 -13.82 -0.05 17.14
N LEU A 187 -12.51 -0.14 17.30
CA LEU A 187 -11.61 1.01 17.41
C LEU A 187 -10.56 1.00 16.31
N HIS A 188 -10.47 2.09 15.58
CA HIS A 188 -9.44 2.34 14.56
C HIS A 188 -8.52 3.43 15.06
N VAL A 189 -7.25 3.11 15.26
CA VAL A 189 -6.22 4.08 15.66
C VAL A 189 -5.57 4.63 14.40
N MET A 190 -5.54 5.95 14.26
CA MET A 190 -4.93 6.62 13.13
C MET A 190 -3.41 6.55 13.24
N PHE A 191 -2.72 6.08 12.19
CA PHE A 191 -1.27 6.13 12.19
C PHE A 191 -0.74 7.53 11.85
N ARG A 192 0.47 7.84 12.27
CA ARG A 192 1.14 9.11 12.04
C ARG A 192 2.38 8.90 11.16
N SER A 193 2.43 9.60 10.04
CA SER A 193 3.66 9.76 9.26
C SER A 193 4.32 11.11 9.56
N PRO A 194 5.58 11.32 9.18
CA PRO A 194 6.29 12.59 9.44
C PRO A 194 5.64 13.84 8.84
N VAL A 195 4.84 13.67 7.78
CA VAL A 195 4.17 14.80 7.08
C VAL A 195 2.73 15.01 7.53
N ARG A 196 2.05 13.94 7.96
CA ARG A 196 0.63 14.02 8.28
C ARG A 196 0.37 14.62 9.64
N GLU A 197 -0.36 15.72 9.67
CA GLU A 197 -0.90 16.26 10.89
C GLU A 197 -2.18 15.51 11.31
N LEU A 198 -2.35 15.29 12.64
CA LEU A 198 -3.51 14.54 13.16
C LEU A 198 -4.83 15.27 12.91
N SER A 199 -4.81 16.60 12.76
CA SER A 199 -5.97 17.42 12.40
C SER A 199 -6.50 17.13 11.00
N GLU A 200 -5.63 16.82 10.04
CA GLU A 200 -6.01 16.45 8.68
C GLU A 200 -6.68 15.07 8.65
N LEU A 201 -6.24 14.17 9.52
CA LEU A 201 -6.78 12.81 9.60
C LEU A 201 -8.21 12.77 10.20
N ALA A 202 -8.57 13.72 11.04
CA ALA A 202 -9.92 13.80 11.62
C ALA A 202 -10.99 14.19 10.59
N GLY A 203 -10.59 14.84 9.49
CA GLY A 203 -11.49 15.22 8.37
C GLY A 203 -11.54 14.18 7.24
N MET A 204 -10.68 13.18 7.25
CA MET A 204 -10.64 12.17 6.18
C MET A 204 -11.75 11.14 6.35
N THR A 205 -12.57 11.00 5.33
CA THR A 205 -13.55 9.92 5.26
C THR A 205 -12.85 8.56 5.29
N THR A 206 -13.47 7.58 5.93
CA THR A 206 -13.02 6.21 6.25
C THR A 206 -12.28 5.41 5.16
N ARG A 207 -12.05 5.98 4.00
CA ARG A 207 -11.45 5.32 2.83
C ARG A 207 -9.93 5.22 2.84
N GLU A 208 -9.23 5.99 3.68
CA GLU A 208 -7.76 6.06 3.69
C GLU A 208 -7.09 5.50 4.96
N VAL A 209 -7.87 4.98 5.89
CA VAL A 209 -7.32 4.38 7.12
C VAL A 209 -7.04 2.91 6.91
N THR A 210 -5.78 2.55 6.87
CA THR A 210 -5.39 1.22 6.43
C THR A 210 -4.70 0.36 7.46
N THR A 211 -4.59 0.77 8.68
CA THR A 211 -4.16 -0.15 9.73
C THR A 211 -5.32 -0.29 10.69
N THR A 212 -6.16 -1.25 10.42
CA THR A 212 -7.29 -1.59 11.26
C THR A 212 -6.83 -2.62 12.27
N THR A 213 -6.49 -2.18 13.48
CA THR A 213 -6.53 -3.09 14.62
C THR A 213 -7.99 -3.16 15.04
N ARG A 214 -8.71 -4.13 14.49
CA ARG A 214 -10.11 -4.37 14.86
C ARG A 214 -10.12 -5.13 16.18
N VAL A 215 -10.46 -4.46 17.26
CA VAL A 215 -10.69 -5.08 18.56
C VAL A 215 -12.18 -4.99 18.84
N GLU A 216 -12.86 -6.13 18.76
CA GLU A 216 -14.27 -6.27 19.11
C GLU A 216 -14.36 -6.66 20.57
N THR A 217 -15.01 -5.86 21.40
CA THR A 217 -15.25 -6.19 22.79
C THR A 217 -16.61 -5.73 23.25
N LEU A 218 -17.23 -6.55 24.09
CA LEU A 218 -18.43 -6.16 24.82
C LEU A 218 -18.04 -5.20 25.95
N ILE A 219 -18.84 -4.15 26.15
CA ILE A 219 -18.71 -3.25 27.28
C ILE A 219 -19.44 -3.87 28.45
N HIS A 220 -18.73 -4.34 29.47
CA HIS A 220 -19.34 -4.82 30.71
C HIS A 220 -19.36 -3.71 31.78
N GLY A 221 -20.40 -3.71 32.62
CA GLY A 221 -20.74 -2.60 33.53
C GLY A 221 -19.79 -2.29 34.67
N ASP A 222 -18.82 -3.14 35.01
CA ASP A 222 -17.77 -2.85 36.00
C ASP A 222 -16.51 -2.43 35.28
N THR A 223 -15.79 -1.42 35.82
CA THR A 223 -14.57 -0.84 35.23
C THR A 223 -13.57 -1.95 34.81
N PRO A 224 -13.67 -2.48 33.60
CA PRO A 224 -12.77 -3.52 33.17
C PRO A 224 -11.37 -2.92 32.97
N LYS A 225 -10.34 -3.73 33.21
CA LYS A 225 -8.97 -3.30 32.92
C LYS A 225 -8.88 -2.77 31.49
N PRO A 226 -8.19 -1.64 31.24
CA PRO A 226 -8.02 -1.12 29.90
C PRO A 226 -7.43 -2.18 28.99
N MET A 227 -8.00 -2.32 27.79
CA MET A 227 -7.47 -3.21 26.77
C MET A 227 -6.27 -2.53 26.11
N VAL A 228 -5.15 -3.25 25.99
CA VAL A 228 -3.96 -2.72 25.33
C VAL A 228 -4.04 -2.96 23.83
N ILE A 229 -3.87 -1.89 23.06
CA ILE A 229 -3.72 -1.92 21.60
C ILE A 229 -2.33 -1.41 21.25
N THR A 230 -1.61 -2.14 20.41
CA THR A 230 -0.29 -1.71 19.93
C THR A 230 -0.40 -1.22 18.48
N VAL A 231 0.32 -0.14 18.17
CA VAL A 231 0.39 0.49 16.87
C VAL A 231 1.84 0.64 16.45
N ASN A 232 2.15 0.39 15.19
CA ASN A 232 3.45 0.64 14.59
C ASN A 232 3.31 1.63 13.43
N ASP A 233 3.59 2.90 13.70
CA ASP A 233 3.49 3.98 12.70
C ASP A 233 4.43 3.76 11.51
N ARG A 234 5.62 3.21 11.76
CA ARG A 234 6.61 2.97 10.70
C ARG A 234 6.16 1.85 9.76
N ALA A 235 5.64 0.76 10.33
CA ALA A 235 5.04 -0.31 9.54
C ALA A 235 3.81 0.18 8.77
N ALA A 236 2.94 0.98 9.38
CA ALA A 236 1.78 1.56 8.73
C ALA A 236 2.16 2.50 7.58
N THR A 237 3.21 3.32 7.75
CA THR A 237 3.74 4.19 6.68
C THR A 237 4.29 3.35 5.52
N ARG A 238 5.05 2.28 5.81
CA ARG A 238 5.52 1.33 4.79
C ARG A 238 4.34 0.80 3.96
N GLU A 239 3.30 0.32 4.63
CA GLU A 239 2.10 -0.20 3.96
C GLU A 239 1.37 0.89 3.14
N ALA A 240 1.33 2.13 3.62
CA ALA A 240 0.75 3.25 2.89
C ALA A 240 1.50 3.54 1.58
N ILE A 241 2.84 3.47 1.60
CA ILE A 241 3.68 3.64 0.42
C ILE A 241 3.42 2.51 -0.58
N ILE A 242 3.48 1.24 -0.14
CA ILE A 242 3.24 0.06 -0.98
C ILE A 242 1.90 0.18 -1.70
N ARG A 243 0.85 0.47 -0.94
CA ARG A 243 -0.48 0.63 -1.50
C ARG A 243 -0.54 1.80 -2.48
N LYS A 244 0.08 2.94 -2.16
CA LYS A 244 0.06 4.09 -3.05
C LYS A 244 0.75 3.81 -4.37
N VAL A 245 1.86 3.09 -4.37
CA VAL A 245 2.54 2.65 -5.60
C VAL A 245 1.63 1.73 -6.43
N ARG A 246 0.97 0.77 -5.79
CA ARG A 246 0.01 -0.13 -6.45
C ARG A 246 -1.22 0.62 -6.99
N GLU A 247 -1.77 1.60 -6.26
CA GLU A 247 -2.86 2.47 -6.71
C GLU A 247 -2.48 3.31 -7.95
N LEU A 248 -1.21 3.66 -8.09
CA LEU A 248 -0.68 4.39 -9.24
C LEU A 248 -0.38 3.48 -10.45
N GLY A 249 -0.72 2.19 -10.36
CA GLY A 249 -0.63 1.23 -11.46
C GLY A 249 0.69 0.49 -11.57
N HIS A 250 1.58 0.61 -10.60
CA HIS A 250 2.87 -0.10 -10.62
C HIS A 250 2.85 -1.36 -9.74
N GLY A 251 3.52 -2.40 -10.21
CA GLY A 251 3.81 -3.58 -9.39
C GLY A 251 4.71 -3.20 -8.22
N PHE A 252 4.48 -3.78 -7.05
CA PHE A 252 5.37 -3.66 -5.90
C PHE A 252 5.66 -5.06 -5.36
N VAL A 253 6.94 -5.41 -5.31
CA VAL A 253 7.46 -6.71 -4.87
C VAL A 253 8.17 -6.52 -3.54
N GLU A 254 7.67 -7.17 -2.50
CA GLU A 254 8.22 -7.07 -1.16
C GLU A 254 9.47 -7.94 -1.00
N ARG A 255 10.29 -7.68 0.03
CA ARG A 255 11.54 -8.42 0.28
C ARG A 255 11.37 -9.94 0.29
N SER A 256 10.30 -10.42 0.90
CA SER A 256 10.00 -11.87 0.98
C SER A 256 9.72 -12.49 -0.40
N GLU A 257 9.14 -11.71 -1.32
CA GLU A 257 8.72 -12.20 -2.64
C GLU A 257 9.92 -12.37 -3.60
N TRP A 258 10.96 -11.53 -3.49
CA TRP A 258 12.19 -11.71 -4.24
C TRP A 258 13.28 -12.49 -3.48
N HIS A 259 12.92 -13.09 -2.32
CA HIS A 259 13.78 -13.93 -1.50
C HIS A 259 15.03 -13.21 -0.98
N ALA A 260 14.88 -11.99 -0.48
CA ALA A 260 15.96 -11.21 0.11
C ALA A 260 16.61 -11.96 1.28
N THR A 261 17.95 -11.94 1.31
CA THR A 261 18.70 -12.45 2.44
C THR A 261 18.52 -11.52 3.66
N SER A 262 18.49 -12.08 4.85
CA SER A 262 18.46 -11.30 6.09
C SER A 262 19.76 -10.49 6.26
N PRO A 263 19.70 -9.30 6.88
CA PRO A 263 20.89 -8.53 7.21
C PRO A 263 21.89 -9.34 8.05
N LYS A 264 23.20 -9.17 7.81
CA LYS A 264 24.26 -9.83 8.58
C LYS A 264 24.32 -9.37 10.04
N LYS A 265 23.94 -8.12 10.29
CA LYS A 265 23.91 -7.49 11.61
C LYS A 265 22.67 -6.60 11.76
N PRO A 266 22.28 -6.24 12.98
CA PRO A 266 21.27 -5.22 13.22
C PRO A 266 21.65 -3.92 12.49
N LEU A 267 20.69 -3.37 11.74
CA LEU A 267 20.87 -2.15 10.98
C LEU A 267 20.58 -0.92 11.83
N ASP A 268 21.28 0.18 11.54
CA ASP A 268 21.00 1.49 12.16
C ASP A 268 19.61 1.98 11.77
N ARG A 269 18.87 2.54 12.71
CA ARG A 269 17.56 3.14 12.45
C ARG A 269 17.68 4.49 11.77
N ASP A 270 16.74 4.76 10.84
CA ASP A 270 16.52 6.08 10.26
C ASP A 270 15.02 6.27 9.99
N TRP A 271 14.58 7.52 9.94
CA TRP A 271 13.17 7.81 9.70
C TRP A 271 12.90 9.23 9.16
N ASP A 272 13.73 10.19 9.48
CA ASP A 272 13.48 11.60 9.15
C ASP A 272 13.92 11.94 7.73
N TYR A 273 13.43 11.15 6.77
CA TYR A 273 13.81 11.28 5.38
C TYR A 273 13.38 12.62 4.77
N SER A 274 14.34 13.33 4.22
CA SER A 274 14.16 14.62 3.55
C SER A 274 14.76 14.66 2.15
N MET A 275 15.47 13.62 1.75
CA MET A 275 16.20 13.53 0.50
C MET A 275 16.02 12.17 -0.19
N VAL A 276 16.15 12.17 -1.52
CA VAL A 276 16.20 10.97 -2.35
C VAL A 276 17.46 10.97 -3.19
N ALA A 277 18.19 9.87 -3.20
CA ALA A 277 19.31 9.62 -4.09
C ALA A 277 18.94 8.60 -5.16
N LEU A 278 19.07 8.97 -6.43
CA LEU A 278 18.88 8.07 -7.56
C LEU A 278 20.22 7.44 -7.97
N HIS A 279 20.20 6.14 -8.15
CA HIS A 279 21.31 5.31 -8.56
C HIS A 279 20.94 4.50 -9.80
N HIS A 280 21.93 3.90 -10.45
CA HIS A 280 21.78 2.81 -11.39
C HIS A 280 22.55 1.58 -10.91
N ALA A 281 22.15 0.39 -11.33
CA ALA A 281 22.86 -0.84 -10.97
C ALA A 281 24.23 -0.91 -11.66
N GLY A 282 24.37 -0.33 -12.84
CA GLY A 282 25.59 -0.30 -13.61
C GLY A 282 26.03 -1.68 -14.13
N ARG A 283 27.32 -1.88 -14.42
CA ARG A 283 27.94 -3.18 -14.70
C ARG A 283 27.31 -4.00 -15.85
N SER A 284 27.01 -3.38 -16.97
CA SER A 284 26.50 -4.11 -18.15
C SER A 284 25.11 -4.76 -17.99
N TYR A 285 24.32 -4.30 -17.04
CA TYR A 285 22.94 -4.76 -16.93
C TYR A 285 22.11 -4.24 -18.10
N ALA A 286 21.64 -5.18 -18.90
CA ALA A 286 20.45 -4.99 -19.70
C ALA A 286 19.21 -5.20 -18.82
N CYS A 287 18.06 -4.76 -19.30
CA CYS A 287 16.80 -5.12 -18.68
C CYS A 287 16.68 -6.64 -18.51
N GLY A 288 16.43 -7.09 -17.30
CA GLY A 288 16.38 -8.51 -16.92
C GLY A 288 15.23 -8.76 -15.93
N ILE A 289 15.24 -9.94 -15.32
CA ILE A 289 14.29 -10.30 -14.29
C ILE A 289 14.63 -9.50 -13.03
N GLY A 290 13.77 -8.54 -12.66
CA GLY A 290 14.05 -7.58 -11.58
C GLY A 290 14.34 -8.24 -10.23
N ALA A 291 13.64 -9.34 -9.88
CA ALA A 291 13.90 -10.11 -8.66
C ALA A 291 15.31 -10.70 -8.61
N GLU A 292 15.81 -11.19 -9.75
CA GLU A 292 17.19 -11.71 -9.86
C GLU A 292 18.22 -10.58 -9.78
N GLN A 293 17.93 -9.46 -10.41
CA GLN A 293 18.77 -8.27 -10.34
C GLN A 293 18.87 -7.72 -8.91
N MET A 294 17.74 -7.68 -8.18
CA MET A 294 17.74 -7.26 -6.76
C MET A 294 18.59 -8.19 -5.90
N ARG A 295 18.46 -9.52 -6.08
CA ARG A 295 19.30 -10.49 -5.36
C ARG A 295 20.77 -10.28 -5.67
N TYR A 296 21.11 -10.13 -6.95
CA TYR A 296 22.50 -9.89 -7.35
C TYR A 296 23.06 -8.59 -6.76
N VAL A 297 22.28 -7.50 -6.72
CA VAL A 297 22.68 -6.24 -6.08
C VAL A 297 22.93 -6.46 -4.59
N GLN A 298 22.04 -7.17 -3.89
CA GLN A 298 22.21 -7.48 -2.47
C GLN A 298 23.47 -8.32 -2.24
N ASP A 299 23.64 -9.43 -2.98
CA ASP A 299 24.76 -10.34 -2.84
C ASP A 299 26.10 -9.65 -3.11
N SER A 300 26.16 -8.80 -4.15
CA SER A 300 27.37 -8.04 -4.50
C SER A 300 27.73 -7.04 -3.38
N GLN A 301 26.76 -6.30 -2.86
CA GLN A 301 27.02 -5.34 -1.78
C GLN A 301 27.39 -6.03 -0.47
N MET A 302 26.73 -7.13 -0.16
CA MET A 302 27.08 -7.93 1.02
C MET A 302 28.45 -8.58 0.90
N ALA A 303 28.88 -8.96 -0.31
CA ALA A 303 30.26 -9.42 -0.54
C ALA A 303 31.31 -8.30 -0.37
N GLU A 304 30.94 -7.06 -0.66
CA GLU A 304 31.80 -5.85 -0.54
C GLU A 304 31.78 -5.19 0.84
N LYS A 305 31.25 -5.82 1.89
CA LYS A 305 31.21 -5.40 3.31
C LYS A 305 29.90 -4.80 3.82
N SER A 306 28.89 -4.58 2.97
CA SER A 306 27.57 -4.14 3.47
C SER A 306 26.90 -5.25 4.28
N ASP A 307 26.09 -4.86 5.24
CA ASP A 307 25.33 -5.81 6.07
C ASP A 307 24.01 -6.23 5.39
N ASP A 308 23.55 -5.50 4.38
CA ASP A 308 22.34 -5.76 3.56
C ASP A 308 22.43 -4.98 2.24
N VAL A 309 21.42 -5.12 1.35
CA VAL A 309 21.25 -4.20 0.23
C VAL A 309 21.21 -2.75 0.72
N GLY A 310 21.98 -1.89 0.08
CA GLY A 310 22.13 -0.50 0.52
C GLY A 310 20.96 0.41 0.15
N TYR A 311 20.21 0.07 -0.90
CA TYR A 311 19.11 0.87 -1.45
C TYR A 311 17.79 0.51 -0.79
N HIS A 312 16.90 1.50 -0.58
CA HIS A 312 15.57 1.27 -0.04
C HIS A 312 14.60 0.69 -1.09
N PHE A 313 14.79 1.08 -2.36
CA PHE A 313 13.95 0.59 -3.45
C PHE A 313 14.79 0.30 -4.69
N GLY A 314 14.40 -0.72 -5.45
CA GLY A 314 14.84 -0.97 -6.81
C GLY A 314 13.68 -0.80 -7.80
N ILE A 315 13.98 -0.40 -9.04
CA ILE A 315 12.95 -0.29 -10.09
C ILE A 315 13.52 -0.95 -11.35
N ASP A 316 12.82 -1.96 -11.85
CA ASP A 316 13.23 -2.63 -13.09
C ASP A 316 12.74 -1.88 -14.34
N CYS A 317 13.19 -2.32 -15.51
CA CYS A 317 12.83 -1.70 -16.79
C CYS A 317 11.33 -1.81 -17.12
N SER A 318 10.60 -2.72 -16.48
CA SER A 318 9.15 -2.86 -16.66
C SER A 318 8.33 -1.95 -15.73
N GLY A 319 9.01 -1.16 -14.87
CA GLY A 319 8.39 -0.26 -13.92
C GLY A 319 7.86 -0.94 -12.66
N VAL A 320 8.30 -2.16 -12.38
CA VAL A 320 8.03 -2.84 -11.11
C VAL A 320 8.97 -2.29 -10.05
N VAL A 321 8.41 -1.91 -8.91
CA VAL A 321 9.14 -1.44 -7.74
C VAL A 321 9.44 -2.61 -6.82
N TYR A 322 10.67 -2.75 -6.40
CA TYR A 322 11.16 -3.77 -5.46
C TYR A 322 11.51 -3.11 -4.14
N GLU A 323 11.01 -3.67 -3.04
CA GLU A 323 11.48 -3.27 -1.71
C GLU A 323 12.90 -3.76 -1.50
N GLY A 324 13.81 -2.84 -1.26
CA GLY A 324 15.19 -3.13 -0.90
C GLY A 324 15.38 -3.19 0.62
N ARG A 325 16.24 -2.31 1.19
CA ARG A 325 16.37 -2.14 2.63
C ARG A 325 15.07 -1.55 3.19
N ASP A 326 14.59 -2.14 4.28
CA ASP A 326 13.39 -1.65 4.95
C ASP A 326 13.55 -0.17 5.32
N ILE A 327 12.56 0.66 5.01
CA ILE A 327 12.59 2.12 5.22
C ILE A 327 12.74 2.55 6.68
N ARG A 328 12.64 1.61 7.64
CA ARG A 328 12.92 1.87 9.06
C ARG A 328 14.40 1.99 9.37
N PHE A 329 15.26 1.65 8.43
CA PHE A 329 16.70 1.59 8.60
C PHE A 329 17.43 2.49 7.62
N LYS A 330 18.55 3.05 8.10
CA LYS A 330 19.44 3.88 7.29
C LYS A 330 20.00 3.12 6.10
N GLY A 331 19.96 3.75 4.93
CA GLY A 331 20.57 3.23 3.72
C GLY A 331 22.10 3.10 3.82
N GLU A 332 22.70 2.41 2.84
CA GLU A 332 24.15 2.26 2.71
C GLU A 332 24.52 2.37 1.23
N HIS A 333 24.24 3.51 0.62
CA HIS A 333 24.37 3.77 -0.81
C HIS A 333 25.15 5.05 -1.15
N LEU A 334 25.48 5.87 -0.14
CA LEU A 334 26.31 7.06 -0.25
C LEU A 334 27.48 6.96 0.73
N LYS A 335 28.66 7.45 0.33
CA LYS A 335 29.80 7.52 1.23
C LYS A 335 29.55 8.64 2.27
N LEU A 336 29.48 8.28 3.55
CA LEU A 336 29.33 9.22 4.69
C LEU A 336 28.06 10.08 4.71
N TYR A 337 27.09 9.87 3.78
CA TYR A 337 25.93 10.76 3.62
C TYR A 337 24.60 10.00 3.51
N ASN A 338 24.43 8.92 4.27
CA ASN A 338 23.23 8.06 4.19
C ASN A 338 22.08 8.50 5.09
N SER A 339 22.32 9.29 6.15
CA SER A 339 21.26 9.70 7.07
C SER A 339 20.26 10.62 6.39
N ASN A 340 18.98 10.37 6.64
CA ASN A 340 17.84 11.11 6.07
C ASN A 340 17.74 11.03 4.54
N VAL A 341 18.40 10.05 3.89
CA VAL A 341 18.40 9.87 2.43
C VAL A 341 17.83 8.51 2.04
N LEU A 342 16.75 8.53 1.28
CA LEU A 342 16.21 7.33 0.64
C LEU A 342 16.97 7.02 -0.66
N GLY A 343 17.53 5.81 -0.76
CA GLY A 343 18.20 5.33 -1.98
C GLY A 343 17.25 4.59 -2.90
N ILE A 344 17.20 4.98 -4.16
CA ILE A 344 16.46 4.29 -5.22
C ILE A 344 17.45 3.88 -6.31
N VAL A 345 17.50 2.61 -6.67
CA VAL A 345 18.33 2.08 -7.75
C VAL A 345 17.49 1.68 -8.96
N LEU A 346 17.84 2.20 -10.14
CA LEU A 346 17.32 1.73 -11.42
C LEU A 346 18.13 0.49 -11.82
N LEU A 347 17.43 -0.62 -12.11
CA LEU A 347 18.03 -1.92 -12.34
C LEU A 347 18.51 -2.08 -13.79
N ASP A 348 19.32 -1.12 -14.24
CA ASP A 348 19.90 -1.05 -15.57
C ASP A 348 21.26 -0.34 -15.56
N ASN A 349 21.88 -0.17 -16.74
CA ASN A 349 23.10 0.59 -16.91
C ASN A 349 22.86 1.89 -17.67
N LEU A 350 22.87 3.00 -16.95
CA LEU A 350 22.62 4.33 -17.47
C LEU A 350 23.90 5.17 -17.71
N SER A 351 25.05 4.51 -17.76
CA SER A 351 26.31 5.16 -18.16
C SER A 351 26.34 5.36 -19.67
N SER A 352 26.77 6.55 -20.11
CA SER A 352 27.07 6.77 -21.52
C SER A 352 28.39 6.05 -21.92
N PRO A 353 28.61 5.73 -23.21
CA PRO A 353 29.78 4.98 -23.65
C PRO A 353 31.13 5.58 -23.22
N GLU A 354 31.20 6.90 -23.17
CA GLU A 354 32.41 7.67 -22.82
C GLU A 354 32.71 7.70 -21.31
N GLU A 355 31.78 7.28 -20.45
CA GLU A 355 31.95 7.33 -19.01
C GLU A 355 32.79 6.17 -18.47
N GLY A 356 33.55 6.44 -17.41
CA GLY A 356 34.25 5.44 -16.63
C GLY A 356 35.74 5.32 -16.90
N GLY A 357 36.28 6.02 -17.90
CA GLY A 357 37.72 6.06 -18.20
C GLY A 357 38.35 4.69 -18.47
N GLY A 358 39.57 4.65 -18.96
CA GLY A 358 40.35 3.43 -19.17
C GLY A 358 39.87 2.50 -20.32
N LEU A 359 40.34 1.26 -20.34
CA LEU A 359 40.07 0.29 -21.40
C LEU A 359 38.57 -0.03 -21.57
N THR A 360 37.80 0.04 -20.51
CA THR A 360 36.36 -0.23 -20.55
C THR A 360 35.57 0.82 -21.29
N ALA A 361 35.92 2.12 -21.16
CA ALA A 361 35.32 3.21 -21.92
C ALA A 361 35.70 3.11 -23.41
N VAL A 362 36.98 2.80 -23.70
CA VAL A 362 37.44 2.57 -25.07
C VAL A 362 36.69 1.39 -25.71
N ALA A 363 36.56 0.27 -25.01
CA ALA A 363 35.80 -0.87 -25.51
C ALA A 363 34.33 -0.54 -25.79
N ARG A 364 33.65 0.18 -24.90
CA ARG A 364 32.24 0.62 -25.08
C ARG A 364 32.11 1.57 -26.28
N THR A 365 33.03 2.51 -26.44
CA THR A 365 33.03 3.42 -27.57
C THR A 365 33.22 2.65 -28.89
N ILE A 366 34.12 1.69 -28.93
CA ILE A 366 34.31 0.83 -30.10
C ILE A 366 33.04 -0.01 -30.40
N PHE A 367 32.42 -0.60 -29.39
CA PHE A 367 31.18 -1.35 -29.56
C PHE A 367 30.03 -0.46 -30.03
N SER A 368 29.92 0.79 -29.53
CA SER A 368 28.90 1.73 -29.98
C SER A 368 29.10 2.14 -31.46
N HIS A 369 30.34 2.30 -31.91
CA HIS A 369 30.66 2.55 -33.33
C HIS A 369 30.38 1.35 -34.22
N LEU A 370 30.38 0.14 -33.66
CA LEU A 370 29.97 -1.09 -34.34
C LEU A 370 28.47 -1.36 -34.30
N GLY A 371 27.68 -0.39 -33.79
CA GLY A 371 26.23 -0.52 -33.66
C GLY A 371 25.77 -1.37 -32.47
N ILE A 372 26.69 -1.81 -31.61
CA ILE A 372 26.37 -2.57 -30.39
C ILE A 372 26.23 -1.56 -29.23
N ASN A 373 25.00 -1.14 -28.97
CA ASN A 373 24.72 -0.23 -27.87
C ASN A 373 24.66 -0.99 -26.54
N THR A 374 25.65 -0.77 -25.68
CA THR A 374 25.70 -1.35 -24.33
C THR A 374 25.07 -0.43 -23.26
N THR A 375 24.54 0.70 -23.68
CA THR A 375 23.89 1.68 -22.79
C THR A 375 22.40 1.70 -23.07
N MET A 376 21.62 1.83 -22.02
CA MET A 376 20.16 1.87 -22.10
C MET A 376 19.63 3.24 -21.76
N GLN A 377 18.58 3.66 -22.45
CA GLN A 377 17.77 4.79 -22.02
C GLN A 377 16.80 4.30 -20.92
N VAL A 378 16.53 5.16 -19.95
CA VAL A 378 15.50 4.85 -18.95
C VAL A 378 14.16 4.64 -19.67
N GLN A 379 13.56 3.46 -19.51
CA GLN A 379 12.29 3.14 -20.18
C GLN A 379 11.16 4.04 -19.66
N ASN A 380 10.21 4.43 -20.50
CA ASN A 380 9.13 5.33 -20.09
C ASN A 380 8.36 4.82 -18.87
N ILE A 381 8.04 3.53 -18.83
CA ILE A 381 7.33 2.91 -17.69
C ILE A 381 8.18 2.93 -16.41
N GLN A 382 9.50 2.78 -16.53
CA GLN A 382 10.44 2.87 -15.40
C GLN A 382 10.56 4.31 -14.90
N GLN A 383 10.58 5.30 -15.82
CA GLN A 383 10.54 6.72 -15.46
C GLN A 383 9.27 7.07 -14.69
N GLU A 384 8.12 6.62 -15.18
CA GLU A 384 6.84 6.82 -14.54
C GLU A 384 6.79 6.18 -13.14
N ALA A 385 7.27 4.94 -13.01
CA ALA A 385 7.35 4.23 -11.73
C ALA A 385 8.24 4.99 -10.72
N ALA A 386 9.39 5.48 -11.15
CA ALA A 386 10.29 6.26 -10.29
C ALA A 386 9.65 7.57 -9.82
N ILE A 387 9.02 8.32 -10.71
CA ILE A 387 8.31 9.56 -10.37
C ILE A 387 7.15 9.28 -9.41
N ASN A 388 6.38 8.24 -9.65
CA ASN A 388 5.23 7.88 -8.85
C ASN A 388 5.64 7.32 -7.47
N LEU A 389 6.73 6.55 -7.38
CA LEU A 389 7.33 6.16 -6.11
C LEU A 389 7.77 7.39 -5.29
N ILE A 390 8.47 8.34 -5.91
CA ILE A 390 8.91 9.57 -5.25
C ILE A 390 7.71 10.40 -4.76
N ARG A 391 6.64 10.47 -5.54
CA ARG A 391 5.38 11.11 -5.11
C ARG A 391 4.74 10.39 -3.92
N ALA A 392 4.74 9.06 -3.93
CA ALA A 392 4.24 8.26 -2.81
C ALA A 392 5.08 8.50 -1.53
N LEU A 393 6.40 8.53 -1.66
CA LEU A 393 7.32 8.85 -0.57
C LEU A 393 7.11 10.28 -0.03
N ASN A 394 6.92 11.26 -0.91
CA ASN A 394 6.70 12.65 -0.53
C ASN A 394 5.34 12.91 0.15
N ARG A 395 4.42 11.97 0.09
CA ARG A 395 3.18 12.00 0.90
C ARG A 395 3.41 11.62 2.35
N GLU A 396 4.44 10.83 2.62
CA GLU A 396 4.69 10.26 3.93
C GLU A 396 5.90 10.90 4.63
N PHE A 397 6.82 11.48 3.86
CA PHE A 397 8.05 12.13 4.35
C PHE A 397 8.20 13.53 3.76
N PRO A 398 8.78 14.50 4.49
CA PRO A 398 9.00 15.86 4.00
C PRO A 398 10.19 15.92 3.03
N ILE A 399 10.11 15.19 1.90
CA ILE A 399 11.18 15.15 0.91
C ILE A 399 11.32 16.53 0.26
N LYS A 400 12.50 17.11 0.31
CA LYS A 400 12.82 18.43 -0.24
C LYS A 400 13.85 18.36 -1.36
N HIS A 401 14.75 17.38 -1.32
CA HIS A 401 15.85 17.28 -2.23
C HIS A 401 15.90 15.94 -2.96
N LEU A 402 16.36 15.99 -4.22
CA LEU A 402 16.60 14.82 -5.05
C LEU A 402 17.85 15.04 -5.87
N GLY A 403 18.75 14.07 -5.85
CA GLY A 403 19.97 14.07 -6.64
C GLY A 403 20.35 12.71 -7.20
N GLY A 404 21.19 12.70 -8.21
CA GLY A 404 21.94 11.50 -8.55
C GLY A 404 23.05 11.27 -7.53
N HIS A 405 23.49 10.02 -7.36
CA HIS A 405 24.55 9.66 -6.41
C HIS A 405 25.70 10.68 -6.37
N ARG A 406 26.27 11.01 -7.53
CA ARG A 406 27.41 11.93 -7.63
C ARG A 406 27.10 13.41 -7.33
N GLU A 407 25.86 13.77 -7.09
CA GLU A 407 25.49 15.14 -6.69
C GLU A 407 25.47 15.34 -5.16
N PHE A 408 25.66 14.26 -4.37
CA PHE A 408 25.75 14.37 -2.92
C PHE A 408 27.18 14.69 -2.45
N PRO A 409 27.35 15.30 -1.28
CA PRO A 409 28.67 15.58 -0.72
C PRO A 409 29.54 14.32 -0.60
N HIS A 410 30.85 14.47 -0.69
CA HIS A 410 31.88 13.44 -0.55
C HIS A 410 31.84 12.26 -1.55
N GLN A 411 31.02 12.35 -2.63
CA GLN A 411 30.90 11.26 -3.59
C GLN A 411 31.92 11.29 -4.73
N THR A 412 32.57 12.43 -4.96
CA THR A 412 33.47 12.65 -6.09
C THR A 412 34.96 12.74 -5.73
N GLU A 413 35.30 12.89 -4.43
CA GLU A 413 36.65 13.26 -3.99
C GLU A 413 37.70 12.16 -4.16
N ASP A 414 37.33 10.86 -4.02
CA ASP A 414 38.31 9.76 -4.05
C ASP A 414 38.08 8.72 -5.15
N GLN A 415 36.97 8.73 -5.81
CA GLN A 415 36.60 7.76 -6.82
C GLN A 415 35.77 8.48 -7.88
N HIS A 416 36.17 8.43 -9.14
CA HIS A 416 35.37 8.91 -10.28
C HIS A 416 34.02 8.15 -10.35
N LYS A 417 33.16 8.34 -9.35
CA LYS A 417 31.86 7.67 -9.30
C LYS A 417 30.96 8.24 -10.38
N ILE A 418 30.70 7.41 -11.37
CA ILE A 418 29.87 7.77 -12.53
C ILE A 418 28.37 7.59 -12.24
N CYS A 419 28.00 6.87 -11.18
CA CYS A 419 26.61 6.64 -10.82
C CYS A 419 25.83 7.97 -10.61
N PRO A 420 24.62 8.10 -11.18
CA PRO A 420 23.86 7.13 -11.96
C PRO A 420 24.14 7.13 -13.46
N GLY A 421 25.30 7.58 -13.92
CA GLY A 421 25.66 7.76 -15.32
C GLY A 421 25.08 9.04 -15.94
N ASN A 422 25.59 9.45 -17.10
CA ASN A 422 25.11 10.68 -17.77
C ASN A 422 23.64 10.56 -18.19
N ILE A 423 23.20 9.40 -18.63
CA ILE A 423 21.80 9.11 -18.98
C ILE A 423 20.94 9.21 -17.71
N GLY A 424 21.38 8.58 -16.61
CA GLY A 424 20.71 8.67 -15.32
C GLY A 424 20.66 10.10 -14.78
N MET A 425 21.72 10.91 -14.96
CA MET A 425 21.72 12.33 -14.58
C MET A 425 20.74 13.18 -15.40
N ASN A 426 20.55 12.85 -16.67
CA ASN A 426 19.51 13.52 -17.46
C ASN A 426 18.12 13.17 -16.93
N PHE A 427 17.89 11.92 -16.55
CA PHE A 427 16.65 11.52 -15.90
C PHE A 427 16.47 12.20 -14.53
N VAL A 428 17.50 12.32 -13.70
CA VAL A 428 17.45 13.09 -12.43
C VAL A 428 16.93 14.51 -12.65
N LYS A 429 17.36 15.19 -13.73
CA LYS A 429 16.86 16.54 -14.08
C LYS A 429 15.36 16.51 -14.41
N VAL A 430 14.91 15.50 -15.17
CA VAL A 430 13.49 15.33 -15.51
C VAL A 430 12.67 15.10 -14.24
N VAL A 431 13.12 14.22 -13.34
CA VAL A 431 12.42 13.94 -12.08
C VAL A 431 12.30 15.21 -11.22
N ARG A 432 13.38 15.99 -11.08
CA ARG A 432 13.33 17.28 -10.36
C ARG A 432 12.32 18.25 -10.97
N ALA A 433 12.36 18.41 -12.29
CA ALA A 433 11.41 19.30 -12.99
C ALA A 433 9.95 18.85 -12.80
N THR A 434 9.70 17.53 -12.75
CA THR A 434 8.35 16.95 -12.63
C THR A 434 7.83 16.97 -11.18
N THR A 435 8.71 16.85 -10.19
CA THR A 435 8.33 16.72 -8.77
C THR A 435 8.50 18.03 -7.99
N GLY A 436 9.19 19.03 -8.55
CA GLY A 436 9.51 20.29 -7.86
C GLY A 436 10.57 20.17 -6.77
N LEU A 437 11.28 19.03 -6.70
CA LEU A 437 12.32 18.80 -5.70
C LEU A 437 13.62 19.53 -6.10
N HIS A 438 14.38 19.97 -5.09
CA HIS A 438 15.63 20.72 -5.29
C HIS A 438 16.83 19.77 -5.37
N ARG A 439 17.96 20.31 -5.86
CA ARG A 439 19.26 19.61 -5.77
C ARG A 439 19.65 19.43 -4.30
N PRO A 440 20.43 18.36 -3.97
CA PRO A 440 21.08 18.28 -2.67
C PRO A 440 21.91 19.53 -2.38
N LEU A 441 21.92 19.96 -1.13
CA LEU A 441 22.77 21.06 -0.69
C LEU A 441 24.23 20.59 -0.79
N GLN A 442 25.11 21.44 -1.28
CA GLN A 442 26.56 21.27 -1.19
C GLN A 442 26.98 21.89 0.15
N GLU A 443 27.76 21.18 0.94
CA GLU A 443 28.38 21.74 2.15
C GLU A 443 29.45 22.78 1.81
#